data_ceb73d26b18ea6ea338698ef365b4cb4
#
_entry.id   ceb73d26b18ea6ea338698ef365b4cb4
#
_cell.length_a   1.000
_cell.length_b   1.000
_cell.length_c   1.000
_cell.angle_alpha   90.00
_cell.angle_beta   90.00
_cell.angle_gamma   90.00
#
_symmetry.space_group_name_H-M   'P 1'
#
loop_
_entity.id
_entity.type
_entity.pdbx_description
1 polymer ?
#
loop_
_entity_poly.entity_id
_entity_poly.type
_entity_poly.pdbx_seq_one_letter_code
_entity_poly.pdbx_strand_id
1 'polypeptide(L)'
;MTEFLNLPDLLKLIDDLNVGPVRDLGLLESAVARPQTKLWGNEAYDNLDLKAAALLESIVRNHALVDGNKRLGWLATVVFFAINDVTIEGDDDDIYNTVIDTARGKISLEDLSAKLTSWHQDNGNQNEKPPKPFR
;
A
#
# COMPACT_ATOMS: atom_id res chain seq x y z
N MET A 1 -2.32 2.49 -17.96
CA MET A 1 -0.91 2.46 -17.47
C MET A 1 -0.87 2.73 -15.97
N THR A 2 -0.13 1.92 -15.24
CA THR A 2 -0.05 2.06 -13.78
C THR A 2 0.72 3.32 -13.38
N GLU A 3 0.15 4.10 -12.46
CA GLU A 3 0.82 5.21 -11.81
C GLU A 3 1.50 4.74 -10.54
N PHE A 4 2.73 5.20 -10.28
CA PHE A 4 3.51 4.77 -9.12
C PHE A 4 3.82 5.95 -8.21
N LEU A 5 3.93 5.65 -6.91
CA LEU A 5 4.45 6.61 -5.95
C LEU A 5 5.96 6.73 -6.12
N ASN A 6 6.49 7.90 -5.83
CA ASN A 6 7.93 8.14 -5.82
C ASN A 6 8.38 8.52 -4.41
N LEU A 7 9.68 8.72 -4.22
CA LEU A 7 10.21 9.06 -2.90
C LEU A 7 9.63 10.36 -2.34
N PRO A 8 9.54 11.48 -3.11
CA PRO A 8 8.88 12.68 -2.61
C PRO A 8 7.45 12.45 -2.13
N ASP A 9 6.71 11.57 -2.80
CA ASP A 9 5.34 11.21 -2.37
C ASP A 9 5.35 10.58 -0.99
N LEU A 10 6.26 9.63 -0.72
CA LEU A 10 6.35 9.01 0.60
C LEU A 10 6.76 10.02 1.67
N LEU A 11 7.69 10.90 1.35
CA LEU A 11 8.13 11.93 2.31
C LEU A 11 6.98 12.85 2.69
N LYS A 12 6.11 13.18 1.72
CA LYS A 12 4.93 13.98 2.01
C LYS A 12 3.96 13.23 2.92
N LEU A 13 3.73 11.94 2.66
CA LEU A 13 2.85 11.13 3.52
C LEU A 13 3.40 11.01 4.94
N ILE A 14 4.71 10.87 5.08
CA ILE A 14 5.38 10.83 6.40
C ILE A 14 5.10 12.14 7.15
N ASP A 15 5.25 13.26 6.47
CA ASP A 15 4.99 14.57 7.06
C ASP A 15 3.52 14.72 7.44
N ASP A 16 2.61 14.36 6.54
CA ASP A 16 1.17 14.44 6.78
C ASP A 16 0.73 13.58 7.97
N LEU A 17 1.32 12.39 8.13
CA LEU A 17 1.02 11.50 9.25
C LEU A 17 1.72 11.92 10.55
N ASN A 18 2.69 12.81 10.46
CA ASN A 18 3.52 13.20 11.60
C ASN A 18 4.20 11.97 12.23
N VAL A 19 4.81 11.15 11.40
CA VAL A 19 5.55 9.96 11.83
C VAL A 19 7.04 10.10 11.47
N GLY A 20 7.84 9.13 11.83
CA GLY A 20 9.28 9.16 11.58
C GLY A 20 10.05 9.29 12.89
N PRO A 21 11.24 9.88 12.87
CA PRO A 21 11.94 10.37 11.67
C PRO A 21 12.38 9.27 10.72
N VAL A 22 12.79 9.66 9.52
CA VAL A 22 13.35 8.72 8.55
C VAL A 22 14.71 8.27 9.05
N ARG A 23 14.86 6.95 9.19
CA ARG A 23 16.12 6.34 9.61
C ARG A 23 16.99 5.95 8.42
N ASP A 24 16.36 5.51 7.34
CA ASP A 24 17.05 5.04 6.14
C ASP A 24 16.27 5.42 4.88
N LEU A 25 16.76 6.47 4.21
CA LEU A 25 16.12 6.99 3.00
C LEU A 25 16.17 5.98 1.86
N GLY A 26 17.25 5.21 1.76
CA GLY A 26 17.41 4.19 0.73
C GLY A 26 16.35 3.11 0.81
N LEU A 27 15.90 2.76 2.02
CA LEU A 27 14.85 1.77 2.20
C LEU A 27 13.49 2.31 1.71
N LEU A 28 13.25 3.61 1.82
CA LEU A 28 12.04 4.23 1.25
C LEU A 28 12.11 4.19 -0.29
N GLU A 29 13.26 4.52 -0.86
CA GLU A 29 13.45 4.44 -2.31
C GLU A 29 13.25 3.01 -2.81
N SER A 30 13.80 2.04 -2.12
CA SER A 30 13.64 0.62 -2.45
C SER A 30 12.17 0.20 -2.43
N ALA A 31 11.41 0.69 -1.45
CA ALA A 31 10.00 0.35 -1.32
C ALA A 31 9.17 0.86 -2.52
N VAL A 32 9.40 2.10 -2.95
CA VAL A 32 8.66 2.63 -4.11
C VAL A 32 9.12 2.04 -5.43
N ALA A 33 10.36 1.58 -5.51
CA ALA A 33 10.89 0.94 -6.71
C ALA A 33 10.36 -0.48 -6.89
N ARG A 34 10.12 -1.19 -5.80
CA ARG A 34 9.77 -2.62 -5.86
C ARG A 34 8.56 -2.93 -6.75
N PRO A 35 7.43 -2.20 -6.67
CA PRO A 35 6.28 -2.50 -7.54
C PRO A 35 6.59 -2.43 -9.03
N GLN A 36 7.64 -1.71 -9.41
CA GLN A 36 8.03 -1.50 -10.81
C GLN A 36 9.06 -2.51 -11.29
N THR A 37 9.43 -3.48 -10.46
CA THR A 37 10.47 -4.45 -10.79
C THR A 37 10.13 -5.24 -12.04
N LYS A 38 11.12 -5.37 -12.93
CA LYS A 38 11.02 -6.19 -14.13
C LYS A 38 12.12 -7.25 -14.11
N LEU A 39 11.75 -8.46 -14.51
CA LEU A 39 12.69 -9.56 -14.64
C LEU A 39 12.63 -10.03 -16.09
N TRP A 40 13.78 -9.97 -16.79
CA TRP A 40 13.86 -10.39 -18.19
C TRP A 40 12.84 -9.66 -19.06
N GLY A 41 12.61 -8.38 -18.82
CA GLY A 41 11.65 -7.57 -19.58
C GLY A 41 10.19 -7.73 -19.18
N ASN A 42 9.88 -8.65 -18.24
CA ASN A 42 8.52 -8.88 -17.77
C ASN A 42 8.32 -8.29 -16.38
N GLU A 43 7.12 -7.80 -16.10
CA GLU A 43 6.80 -7.27 -14.78
C GLU A 43 6.83 -8.41 -13.74
N ALA A 44 7.58 -8.19 -12.65
CA ALA A 44 7.63 -9.16 -11.55
C ALA A 44 6.28 -9.25 -10.83
N TYR A 45 5.54 -8.13 -10.77
CA TYR A 45 4.21 -8.04 -10.18
C TYR A 45 3.27 -7.56 -11.29
N ASP A 46 2.51 -8.49 -11.87
CA ASP A 46 1.84 -8.28 -13.15
C ASP A 46 0.43 -7.72 -13.05
N ASN A 47 -0.06 -7.42 -11.85
CA ASN A 47 -1.33 -6.75 -11.67
C ASN A 47 -1.24 -5.74 -10.54
N LEU A 48 -2.24 -4.85 -10.47
CA LEU A 48 -2.24 -3.73 -9.53
C LEU A 48 -2.19 -4.20 -8.08
N ASP A 49 -2.94 -5.25 -7.74
CA ASP A 49 -3.02 -5.73 -6.36
C ASP A 49 -1.69 -6.33 -5.89
N LEU A 50 -0.98 -7.05 -6.75
CA LEU A 50 0.35 -7.55 -6.42
C LEU A 50 1.36 -6.42 -6.26
N LYS A 51 1.27 -5.40 -7.10
CA LYS A 51 2.11 -4.21 -6.98
C LYS A 51 1.88 -3.51 -5.64
N ALA A 52 0.60 -3.36 -5.26
CA ALA A 52 0.23 -2.75 -3.99
C ALA A 52 0.70 -3.59 -2.81
N ALA A 53 0.56 -4.91 -2.90
CA ALA A 53 1.03 -5.82 -1.87
C ALA A 53 2.55 -5.72 -1.69
N ALA A 54 3.29 -5.64 -2.79
CA ALA A 54 4.74 -5.48 -2.74
C ALA A 54 5.15 -4.15 -2.08
N LEU A 55 4.42 -3.08 -2.38
CA LEU A 55 4.65 -1.77 -1.76
C LEU A 55 4.41 -1.84 -0.25
N LEU A 56 3.26 -2.34 0.16
CA LEU A 56 2.90 -2.45 1.57
C LEU A 56 3.92 -3.29 2.33
N GLU A 57 4.23 -4.47 1.82
CA GLU A 57 5.18 -5.37 2.48
C GLU A 57 6.54 -4.71 2.65
N SER A 58 7.04 -4.03 1.62
CA SER A 58 8.33 -3.37 1.70
C SER A 58 8.35 -2.29 2.77
N ILE A 59 7.31 -1.44 2.82
CA ILE A 59 7.28 -0.35 3.80
C ILE A 59 7.22 -0.89 5.22
N VAL A 60 6.35 -1.86 5.49
CA VAL A 60 6.16 -2.33 6.87
C VAL A 60 7.29 -3.24 7.35
N ARG A 61 8.05 -3.86 6.43
CA ARG A 61 9.14 -4.77 6.80
C ARG A 61 10.51 -4.13 6.75
N ASN A 62 10.72 -3.10 5.95
CA ASN A 62 12.04 -2.48 5.80
C ASN A 62 12.43 -1.61 6.99
N HIS A 63 11.49 -1.16 7.79
CA HIS A 63 11.74 -0.31 8.97
C HIS A 63 12.55 0.94 8.64
N ALA A 64 12.15 1.65 7.57
CA ALA A 64 12.82 2.87 7.15
C ALA A 64 12.60 4.05 8.10
N LEU A 65 11.55 4.00 8.92
CA LEU A 65 11.23 5.01 9.93
C LEU A 65 11.53 4.49 11.33
N VAL A 66 11.85 5.40 12.23
CA VAL A 66 11.96 5.05 13.66
C VAL A 66 10.59 4.61 14.20
N ASP A 67 9.52 5.30 13.80
CA ASP A 67 8.17 4.96 14.22
C ASP A 67 7.18 5.30 13.11
N GLY A 68 6.09 4.54 13.04
CA GLY A 68 5.01 4.79 12.11
C GLY A 68 5.07 4.03 10.80
N ASN A 69 5.93 3.01 10.69
CA ASN A 69 6.06 2.22 9.46
C ASN A 69 4.75 1.58 9.01
N LYS A 70 3.96 1.04 9.95
CA LYS A 70 2.69 0.40 9.60
C LYS A 70 1.66 1.41 9.13
N ARG A 71 1.60 2.58 9.77
CA ARG A 71 0.69 3.65 9.34
C ARG A 71 1.07 4.17 7.96
N LEU A 72 2.37 4.39 7.73
CA LEU A 72 2.85 4.81 6.41
C LEU A 72 2.51 3.75 5.36
N GLY A 73 2.78 2.49 5.64
CA GLY A 73 2.52 1.41 4.70
C GLY A 73 1.07 1.35 4.26
N TRP A 74 0.15 1.45 5.22
CA TRP A 74 -1.27 1.40 4.89
C TRP A 74 -1.70 2.64 4.09
N LEU A 75 -1.33 3.85 4.54
CA LEU A 75 -1.70 5.06 3.81
C LEU A 75 -1.11 5.06 2.40
N ALA A 76 0.14 4.67 2.24
CA ALA A 76 0.77 4.59 0.92
C ALA A 76 0.01 3.63 0.00
N THR A 77 -0.45 2.51 0.54
CA THR A 77 -1.24 1.53 -0.21
C THR A 77 -2.57 2.12 -0.67
N VAL A 78 -3.27 2.81 0.22
CA VAL A 78 -4.54 3.49 -0.11
C VAL A 78 -4.32 4.54 -1.19
N VAL A 79 -3.28 5.34 -1.06
CA VAL A 79 -2.97 6.40 -2.05
C VAL A 79 -2.56 5.79 -3.38
N PHE A 80 -1.77 4.71 -3.36
CA PHE A 80 -1.38 4.01 -4.58
C PHE A 80 -2.59 3.52 -5.36
N PHE A 81 -3.55 2.91 -4.68
CA PHE A 81 -4.79 2.51 -5.33
C PHE A 81 -5.57 3.72 -5.85
N ALA A 82 -5.66 4.79 -5.04
CA ALA A 82 -6.43 5.98 -5.42
C ALA A 82 -5.88 6.63 -6.71
N ILE A 83 -4.56 6.74 -6.85
CA ILE A 83 -4.00 7.32 -8.07
C ILE A 83 -4.16 6.41 -9.30
N ASN A 84 -4.59 5.17 -9.09
CA ASN A 84 -4.92 4.22 -10.14
C ASN A 84 -6.43 3.98 -10.24
N ASP A 85 -7.22 4.93 -9.75
CA ASP A 85 -8.68 4.93 -9.85
C ASP A 85 -9.37 3.78 -9.10
N VAL A 86 -8.72 3.28 -8.05
CA VAL A 86 -9.29 2.23 -7.20
C VAL A 86 -9.41 2.76 -5.77
N THR A 87 -10.60 2.60 -5.20
CA THR A 87 -10.84 2.90 -3.79
C THR A 87 -10.89 1.59 -3.03
N ILE A 88 -10.16 1.52 -1.93
CA ILE A 88 -10.23 0.34 -1.06
C ILE A 88 -10.79 0.73 0.30
N GLU A 89 -11.64 -0.13 0.84
CA GLU A 89 -12.25 0.04 2.14
C GLU A 89 -12.58 -1.33 2.70
N GLY A 90 -12.34 -1.53 3.97
CA GLY A 90 -12.61 -2.80 4.64
C GLY A 90 -12.88 -2.58 6.11
N ASP A 91 -13.14 -3.67 6.81
CA ASP A 91 -13.30 -3.66 8.26
C ASP A 91 -11.97 -3.23 8.91
N ASP A 92 -12.04 -2.30 9.85
CA ASP A 92 -10.85 -1.73 10.49
C ASP A 92 -9.99 -2.81 11.16
N ASP A 93 -10.62 -3.76 11.86
CA ASP A 93 -9.88 -4.82 12.53
C ASP A 93 -9.24 -5.77 11.54
N ASP A 94 -9.92 -6.07 10.43
CA ASP A 94 -9.37 -6.93 9.39
C ASP A 94 -8.15 -6.29 8.73
N ILE A 95 -8.26 -5.00 8.42
CA ILE A 95 -7.13 -4.23 7.86
C ILE A 95 -5.96 -4.22 8.85
N TYR A 96 -6.23 -3.88 10.10
CA TYR A 96 -5.20 -3.80 11.14
C TYR A 96 -4.46 -5.14 11.27
N ASN A 97 -5.21 -6.22 11.39
CA ASN A 97 -4.62 -7.55 11.55
C ASN A 97 -3.82 -7.97 10.33
N THR A 98 -4.29 -7.62 9.14
CA THR A 98 -3.57 -7.93 7.89
C THR A 98 -2.25 -7.17 7.81
N VAL A 99 -2.24 -5.89 8.19
CA VAL A 99 -1.01 -5.10 8.21
C VAL A 99 -0.03 -5.65 9.24
N ILE A 100 -0.51 -6.05 10.42
CA ILE A 100 0.33 -6.68 11.44
C ILE A 100 0.93 -7.99 10.93
N ASP A 101 0.13 -8.83 10.30
CA ASP A 101 0.61 -10.10 9.74
C ASP A 101 1.65 -9.86 8.64
N THR A 102 1.44 -8.84 7.82
CA THR A 102 2.40 -8.45 6.80
C THR A 102 3.73 -8.04 7.44
N ALA A 103 3.67 -7.20 8.46
CA ALA A 103 4.87 -6.72 9.17
C ALA A 103 5.64 -7.86 9.84
N ARG A 104 4.92 -8.90 10.29
CA ARG A 104 5.51 -10.07 10.94
C ARG A 104 5.95 -11.16 9.96
N GLY A 105 5.71 -10.98 8.67
CA GLY A 105 6.04 -11.98 7.68
C GLY A 105 5.16 -13.22 7.74
N LYS A 106 3.92 -13.10 8.24
CA LYS A 106 2.99 -14.21 8.44
C LYS A 106 1.97 -14.37 7.33
N ILE A 107 2.02 -13.53 6.31
CA ILE A 107 1.11 -13.61 5.17
C ILE A 107 1.96 -13.60 3.89
N SER A 108 1.61 -14.45 2.93
CA SER A 108 2.29 -14.46 1.64
C SER A 108 1.89 -13.25 0.81
N LEU A 109 2.70 -12.91 -0.17
CA LEU A 109 2.38 -11.79 -1.06
C LEU A 109 1.07 -12.05 -1.81
N GLU A 110 0.85 -13.29 -2.24
CA GLU A 110 -0.37 -13.70 -2.94
C GLU A 110 -1.60 -13.55 -2.05
N ASP A 111 -1.50 -13.98 -0.80
CA ASP A 111 -2.61 -13.86 0.15
C ASP A 111 -2.87 -12.40 0.52
N LEU A 112 -1.82 -11.60 0.66
CA LEU A 112 -1.97 -10.16 0.87
C LEU A 112 -2.68 -9.51 -0.32
N SER A 113 -2.26 -9.85 -1.53
CA SER A 113 -2.90 -9.36 -2.75
C SER A 113 -4.40 -9.72 -2.76
N ALA A 114 -4.75 -10.94 -2.39
CA ALA A 114 -6.14 -11.38 -2.33
C ALA A 114 -6.94 -10.58 -1.30
N LYS A 115 -6.34 -10.27 -0.16
CA LYS A 115 -6.96 -9.40 0.85
C LYS A 115 -7.24 -8.01 0.29
N LEU A 116 -6.24 -7.42 -0.37
CA LEU A 116 -6.41 -6.11 -0.98
C LEU A 116 -7.51 -6.12 -2.03
N THR A 117 -7.57 -7.16 -2.84
CA THR A 117 -8.65 -7.32 -3.83
C THR A 117 -10.02 -7.34 -3.15
N SER A 118 -10.13 -8.01 -2.01
CA SER A 118 -11.40 -8.14 -1.29
C SER A 118 -11.92 -6.80 -0.77
N TRP A 119 -11.06 -5.80 -0.64
CA TRP A 119 -11.44 -4.47 -0.16
C TRP A 119 -11.71 -3.46 -1.27
N HIS A 120 -11.64 -3.88 -2.54
CA HIS A 120 -11.99 -2.98 -3.64
C HIS A 120 -13.45 -2.55 -3.54
N GLN A 121 -13.71 -1.26 -3.74
CA GLN A 121 -15.06 -0.74 -3.81
C GLN A 121 -15.54 -0.77 -5.25
N ASP A 122 -16.81 -1.09 -5.42
CA ASP A 122 -17.43 -1.11 -6.75
C ASP A 122 -17.71 0.33 -7.19
N ASN A 123 -16.89 0.85 -8.09
CA ASN A 123 -17.06 2.18 -8.63
C ASN A 123 -18.12 2.23 -9.76
N GLY A 124 -18.49 1.07 -10.29
CA GLY A 124 -19.46 0.98 -11.37
C GLY A 124 -20.88 1.37 -10.97
N ASN A 125 -21.22 1.24 -9.70
CA ASN A 125 -22.55 1.49 -9.16
C ASN A 125 -22.62 2.69 -8.23
N GLN A 126 -21.70 3.62 -8.35
CA GLN A 126 -21.63 4.79 -7.46
C GLN A 126 -22.93 5.61 -7.49
N ASN A 127 -23.60 5.68 -8.61
CA ASN A 127 -24.85 6.44 -8.75
C ASN A 127 -26.03 5.79 -8.04
N GLU A 128 -25.92 4.53 -7.70
CA GLU A 128 -26.98 3.75 -7.07
C GLU A 128 -26.83 3.64 -5.56
N LYS A 129 -25.68 4.02 -5.04
CA LYS A 129 -25.38 3.89 -3.61
C LYS A 129 -25.09 5.26 -3.04
N PRO A 130 -25.69 5.59 -1.88
CA PRO A 130 -25.28 6.80 -1.19
C PRO A 130 -23.83 6.64 -0.73
N PRO A 131 -23.09 7.75 -0.61
CA PRO A 131 -21.75 7.69 -0.04
C PRO A 131 -21.80 7.08 1.34
N LYS A 132 -20.84 6.22 1.66
CA LYS A 132 -20.75 5.69 3.02
C LYS A 132 -20.34 6.80 3.96
N PRO A 133 -20.91 6.86 5.16
CA PRO A 133 -20.44 7.82 6.14
C PRO A 133 -18.99 7.53 6.48
N PHE A 134 -18.25 8.58 6.69
CA PHE A 134 -16.86 8.46 7.11
C PHE A 134 -16.83 7.91 8.55
N ARG A 135 -15.95 6.95 8.81
CA ARG A 135 -15.84 6.32 10.13
C ARG A 135 -14.59 6.75 10.87
#